data_3d1a423e6cd141686d8982a07275e82b
#
_entry.id   3d1a423e6cd141686d8982a07275e82b
#
_cell.length_a   1.000
_cell.length_b   1.000
_cell.length_c   1.000
_cell.angle_alpha   90.00
_cell.angle_beta   90.00
_cell.angle_gamma   90.00
#
_symmetry.space_group_name_H-M   'P 1'
#
loop_
_entity.id
_entity.type
_entity.pdbx_description
1 polymer ?
#
loop_
_entity_poly.entity_id
_entity_poly.type
_entity_poly.pdbx_seq_one_letter_code
_entity_poly.pdbx_strand_id
1 'polypeptide(L)'
;HEQGAGHAAEGYARSTGKVGVMLVTSGPGATNAVTPLQDALMDSVPLVCLSGQVPTSLIGSDAFQECDTVGITRPCTKHNWLVKDVNELAAVIHEAFRIAQSGRPGPVVVDIPKDVQFATGTYTPPADYTIQKSYQPKTQGDLNQIHAAIELMANARRPVIYSGGGVVNSGPEASKLLRELVE
;
A
#
# COMPACT_ATOMS: atom_id res chain seq x y z
N HIS A 1 10.28 -18.86 2.63
CA HIS A 1 10.92 -17.62 3.07
C HIS A 1 9.99 -16.44 2.83
N GLU A 2 9.93 -15.50 3.75
CA GLU A 2 8.98 -14.38 3.74
C GLU A 2 9.14 -13.46 2.51
N GLN A 3 10.37 -13.30 2.00
CA GLN A 3 10.59 -12.58 0.74
C GLN A 3 9.84 -13.26 -0.42
N GLY A 4 9.88 -14.60 -0.49
CA GLY A 4 9.12 -15.33 -1.49
C GLY A 4 7.61 -15.15 -1.38
N ALA A 5 7.09 -15.07 -0.15
CA ALA A 5 5.67 -14.77 0.09
C ALA A 5 5.32 -13.35 -0.38
N GLY A 6 6.19 -12.36 -0.09
CA GLY A 6 6.01 -10.99 -0.55
C GLY A 6 5.99 -10.87 -2.07
N HIS A 7 6.99 -11.41 -2.75
CA HIS A 7 7.05 -11.38 -4.21
C HIS A 7 5.91 -12.18 -4.87
N ALA A 8 5.42 -13.25 -4.22
CA ALA A 8 4.22 -13.94 -4.69
C ALA A 8 2.97 -13.07 -4.59
N ALA A 9 2.81 -12.33 -3.49
CA ALA A 9 1.71 -11.37 -3.32
C ALA A 9 1.81 -10.20 -4.32
N GLU A 10 3.01 -9.70 -4.62
CA GLU A 10 3.23 -8.70 -5.68
C GLU A 10 2.85 -9.27 -7.05
N GLY A 11 3.30 -10.49 -7.37
CA GLY A 11 2.94 -11.16 -8.62
C GLY A 11 1.43 -11.32 -8.77
N TYR A 12 0.73 -11.66 -7.69
CA TYR A 12 -0.72 -11.68 -7.65
C TYR A 12 -1.33 -10.31 -7.95
N ALA A 13 -0.84 -9.26 -7.29
CA ALA A 13 -1.36 -7.92 -7.49
C ALA A 13 -1.14 -7.43 -8.93
N ARG A 14 0.05 -7.64 -9.48
CA ARG A 14 0.40 -7.26 -10.87
C ARG A 14 -0.45 -7.99 -11.92
N SER A 15 -0.72 -9.27 -11.70
CA SER A 15 -1.46 -10.10 -12.67
C SER A 15 -2.96 -9.96 -12.60
N THR A 16 -3.51 -9.58 -11.44
CA THR A 16 -4.97 -9.52 -11.22
C THR A 16 -5.54 -8.12 -11.08
N GLY A 17 -4.69 -7.11 -10.83
CA GLY A 17 -5.13 -5.77 -10.47
C GLY A 17 -5.74 -5.65 -9.07
N LYS A 18 -5.65 -6.70 -8.24
CA LYS A 18 -6.16 -6.74 -6.87
C LYS A 18 -5.03 -6.52 -5.86
N VAL A 19 -5.37 -6.16 -4.63
CA VAL A 19 -4.39 -6.01 -3.55
C VAL A 19 -3.80 -7.37 -3.21
N GLY A 20 -2.46 -7.48 -3.22
CA GLY A 20 -1.75 -8.64 -2.71
C GLY A 20 -1.76 -8.67 -1.18
N VAL A 21 -1.79 -9.85 -0.59
CA VAL A 21 -1.75 -10.00 0.87
C VAL A 21 -0.68 -11.01 1.26
N MET A 22 0.13 -10.67 2.26
CA MET A 22 1.06 -11.59 2.89
C MET A 22 0.92 -11.54 4.40
N LEU A 23 1.24 -12.66 5.06
CA LEU A 23 1.26 -12.79 6.51
C LEU A 23 2.66 -13.27 6.93
N VAL A 24 3.23 -12.60 7.92
CA VAL A 24 4.54 -12.93 8.49
C VAL A 24 4.50 -12.95 10.01
N THR A 25 5.45 -13.69 10.62
CA THR A 25 5.62 -13.64 12.08
C THR A 25 6.36 -12.37 12.51
N SER A 26 6.43 -12.14 13.80
CA SER A 26 7.21 -11.05 14.42
C SER A 26 8.72 -11.17 14.14
N GLY A 27 9.47 -10.15 14.46
CA GLY A 27 10.92 -10.13 14.40
C GLY A 27 11.48 -10.54 13.05
N PRO A 28 12.13 -11.72 12.93
CA PRO A 28 12.76 -12.14 11.69
C PRO A 28 11.79 -12.27 10.50
N GLY A 29 10.51 -12.59 10.74
CA GLY A 29 9.51 -12.61 9.68
C GLY A 29 9.21 -11.23 9.14
N ALA A 30 9.00 -10.25 10.02
CA ALA A 30 8.78 -8.87 9.65
C ALA A 30 10.01 -8.25 8.94
N THR A 31 11.23 -8.49 9.44
CA THR A 31 12.44 -7.98 8.81
C THR A 31 12.71 -8.60 7.44
N ASN A 32 12.39 -9.87 7.23
CA ASN A 32 12.46 -10.51 5.92
C ASN A 32 11.44 -9.96 4.90
N ALA A 33 10.38 -9.31 5.35
CA ALA A 33 9.38 -8.67 4.49
C ALA A 33 9.83 -7.31 3.92
N VAL A 34 10.91 -6.71 4.44
CA VAL A 34 11.34 -5.35 4.04
C VAL A 34 11.66 -5.25 2.55
N THR A 35 12.38 -6.22 1.99
CA THR A 35 12.73 -6.20 0.56
C THR A 35 11.48 -6.16 -0.35
N PRO A 36 10.53 -7.09 -0.25
CA PRO A 36 9.32 -7.02 -1.08
C PRO A 36 8.45 -5.79 -0.78
N LEU A 37 8.41 -5.28 0.46
CA LEU A 37 7.71 -4.03 0.76
C LEU A 37 8.36 -2.85 0.02
N GLN A 38 9.69 -2.74 0.04
CA GLN A 38 10.41 -1.68 -0.67
C GLN A 38 10.22 -1.78 -2.19
N ASP A 39 10.25 -2.99 -2.74
CA ASP A 39 10.00 -3.25 -4.16
C ASP A 39 8.58 -2.81 -4.56
N ALA A 40 7.58 -3.25 -3.80
CA ALA A 40 6.19 -2.86 -4.01
C ALA A 40 5.98 -1.34 -3.91
N LEU A 41 6.69 -0.65 -3.00
CA LEU A 41 6.62 0.82 -2.89
C LEU A 41 7.19 1.50 -4.13
N MET A 42 8.35 1.05 -4.61
CA MET A 42 9.00 1.64 -5.79
C MET A 42 8.18 1.42 -7.05
N ASP A 43 7.63 0.24 -7.22
CA ASP A 43 6.88 -0.17 -8.40
C ASP A 43 5.38 0.15 -8.35
N SER A 44 4.92 0.77 -7.26
CA SER A 44 3.50 1.13 -7.07
C SER A 44 2.56 -0.09 -7.08
N VAL A 45 2.96 -1.16 -6.38
CA VAL A 45 2.19 -2.40 -6.26
C VAL A 45 1.37 -2.38 -4.97
N PRO A 46 0.04 -2.51 -5.02
CA PRO A 46 -0.78 -2.52 -3.81
C PRO A 46 -0.59 -3.83 -3.05
N LEU A 47 -0.10 -3.73 -1.82
CA LEU A 47 0.20 -4.86 -0.94
C LEU A 47 -0.23 -4.58 0.49
N VAL A 48 -0.87 -5.53 1.14
CA VAL A 48 -1.13 -5.53 2.59
C VAL A 48 -0.28 -6.61 3.24
N CYS A 49 0.62 -6.20 4.11
CA CYS A 49 1.41 -7.11 4.95
C CYS A 49 0.82 -7.13 6.36
N LEU A 50 0.39 -8.31 6.80
CA LEU A 50 -0.01 -8.56 8.18
C LEU A 50 1.19 -9.14 8.92
N SER A 51 1.67 -8.45 9.95
CA SER A 51 2.79 -8.90 10.77
C SER A 51 2.30 -9.29 12.16
N GLY A 52 2.79 -10.40 12.69
CA GLY A 52 2.65 -10.67 14.11
C GLY A 52 3.60 -9.81 14.92
N GLN A 53 3.23 -9.53 16.17
CA GLN A 53 4.08 -8.82 17.13
C GLN A 53 4.03 -9.54 18.49
N VAL A 54 5.04 -9.34 19.32
CA VAL A 54 5.03 -9.79 20.73
C VAL A 54 3.83 -9.19 21.46
N PRO A 55 3.36 -9.79 22.58
CA PRO A 55 2.28 -9.20 23.38
C PRO A 55 2.54 -7.73 23.72
N THR A 56 1.49 -6.92 23.76
CA THR A 56 1.59 -5.47 24.03
C THR A 56 2.39 -5.13 25.27
N SER A 57 2.29 -5.97 26.32
CA SER A 57 3.03 -5.80 27.59
C SER A 57 4.54 -6.05 27.48
N LEU A 58 5.00 -6.70 26.40
CA LEU A 58 6.42 -7.01 26.16
C LEU A 58 7.07 -6.09 25.14
N ILE A 59 6.32 -5.25 24.46
CA ILE A 59 6.87 -4.32 23.46
C ILE A 59 7.83 -3.34 24.16
N GLY A 60 9.07 -3.26 23.65
CA GLY A 60 10.13 -2.41 24.19
C GLY A 60 10.95 -3.08 25.31
N SER A 61 10.81 -4.39 25.51
CA SER A 61 11.55 -5.15 26.54
C SER A 61 12.63 -6.07 25.97
N ASP A 62 12.93 -5.99 24.68
CA ASP A 62 13.83 -6.91 23.96
C ASP A 62 13.35 -8.38 24.06
N ALA A 63 12.06 -8.58 23.94
CA ALA A 63 11.44 -9.89 24.01
C ALA A 63 11.88 -10.79 22.84
N PHE A 64 11.71 -12.11 22.99
CA PHE A 64 12.07 -13.06 21.94
C PHE A 64 11.32 -12.76 20.63
N GLN A 65 12.07 -12.58 19.55
CA GLN A 65 11.57 -12.21 18.23
C GLN A 65 10.79 -10.88 18.20
N GLU A 66 11.09 -9.96 19.09
CA GLU A 66 10.61 -8.58 18.99
C GLU A 66 11.39 -7.82 17.93
N CYS A 67 10.73 -6.96 17.19
CA CYS A 67 11.38 -5.86 16.47
C CYS A 67 10.42 -4.66 16.35
N ASP A 68 10.99 -3.47 16.16
CA ASP A 68 10.21 -2.27 15.85
C ASP A 68 9.74 -2.34 14.37
N THR A 69 8.73 -3.17 14.11
CA THR A 69 8.16 -3.36 12.78
C THR A 69 7.69 -2.05 12.18
N VAL A 70 7.04 -1.20 12.97
CA VAL A 70 6.55 0.12 12.53
C VAL A 70 7.71 1.03 12.15
N GLY A 71 8.76 1.09 12.94
CA GLY A 71 9.95 1.91 12.66
C GLY A 71 10.69 1.44 11.41
N ILE A 72 10.92 0.13 11.29
CA ILE A 72 11.64 -0.47 10.15
C ILE A 72 10.86 -0.31 8.84
N THR A 73 9.53 -0.49 8.87
CA THR A 73 8.71 -0.46 7.65
C THR A 73 8.22 0.93 7.26
N ARG A 74 8.38 1.92 8.11
CA ARG A 74 7.95 3.30 7.84
C ARG A 74 8.49 3.87 6.52
N PRO A 75 9.79 3.78 6.18
CA PRO A 75 10.31 4.28 4.91
C PRO A 75 9.95 3.42 3.70
N CYS A 76 9.50 2.17 3.92
CA CYS A 76 9.22 1.19 2.87
C CYS A 76 7.72 1.02 2.57
N THR A 77 6.84 1.81 3.21
CA THR A 77 5.40 1.66 3.10
C THR A 77 4.68 2.99 2.95
N LYS A 78 3.48 2.97 2.40
CA LYS A 78 2.59 4.15 2.39
C LYS A 78 2.08 4.49 3.78
N HIS A 79 1.78 3.48 4.57
CA HIS A 79 1.38 3.60 5.97
C HIS A 79 1.60 2.30 6.72
N ASN A 80 1.71 2.38 8.04
CA ASN A 80 1.79 1.22 8.92
C ASN A 80 1.05 1.49 10.24
N TRP A 81 0.56 0.42 10.85
CA TRP A 81 -0.18 0.46 12.12
C TRP A 81 0.41 -0.56 13.10
N LEU A 82 0.42 -0.22 14.38
CA LEU A 82 0.49 -1.15 15.49
C LEU A 82 -0.89 -1.18 16.16
N VAL A 83 -1.61 -2.29 16.02
CA VAL A 83 -2.97 -2.43 16.55
C VAL A 83 -2.90 -2.82 18.01
N LYS A 84 -3.47 -2.02 18.91
CA LYS A 84 -3.45 -2.27 20.35
C LYS A 84 -4.80 -2.68 20.95
N ASP A 85 -5.87 -2.54 20.18
CA ASP A 85 -7.23 -2.91 20.57
C ASP A 85 -7.86 -3.78 19.46
N VAL A 86 -8.35 -4.95 19.84
CA VAL A 86 -9.03 -5.87 18.92
C VAL A 86 -10.26 -5.24 18.28
N ASN A 87 -10.93 -4.30 18.94
CA ASN A 87 -12.11 -3.61 18.41
C ASN A 87 -11.75 -2.64 17.26
N GLU A 88 -10.51 -2.20 17.16
CA GLU A 88 -10.01 -1.36 16.07
C GLU A 88 -9.52 -2.19 14.86
N LEU A 89 -9.25 -3.48 15.05
CA LEU A 89 -8.59 -4.32 14.05
C LEU A 89 -9.35 -4.34 12.71
N ALA A 90 -10.68 -4.52 12.76
CA ALA A 90 -11.47 -4.55 11.53
C ALA A 90 -11.37 -3.23 10.75
N ALA A 91 -11.48 -2.09 11.43
CA ALA A 91 -11.35 -0.77 10.85
C ALA A 91 -9.97 -0.55 10.23
N VAL A 92 -8.90 -0.93 10.95
CA VAL A 92 -7.52 -0.82 10.45
C VAL A 92 -7.30 -1.69 9.21
N ILE A 93 -7.80 -2.92 9.17
CA ILE A 93 -7.68 -3.79 7.99
C ILE A 93 -8.37 -3.16 6.78
N HIS A 94 -9.60 -2.65 6.93
CA HIS A 94 -10.30 -1.99 5.82
C HIS A 94 -9.54 -0.76 5.32
N GLU A 95 -9.02 0.06 6.23
CA GLU A 95 -8.22 1.22 5.88
C GLU A 95 -6.90 0.83 5.19
N ALA A 96 -6.27 -0.27 5.62
CA ALA A 96 -5.07 -0.81 4.99
C ALA A 96 -5.32 -1.13 3.50
N PHE A 97 -6.40 -1.84 3.17
CA PHE A 97 -6.77 -2.10 1.78
C PHE A 97 -7.07 -0.82 1.00
N ARG A 98 -7.79 0.13 1.61
CA ARG A 98 -8.12 1.41 0.98
C ARG A 98 -6.85 2.21 0.66
N ILE A 99 -5.91 2.34 1.60
CA ILE A 99 -4.67 3.08 1.39
C ILE A 99 -3.77 2.37 0.38
N ALA A 100 -3.67 1.04 0.44
CA ALA A 100 -2.81 0.29 -0.47
C ALA A 100 -3.14 0.55 -1.95
N GLN A 101 -4.42 0.66 -2.29
CA GLN A 101 -4.87 0.79 -3.69
C GLN A 101 -5.23 2.22 -4.12
N SER A 102 -5.35 3.17 -3.21
CA SER A 102 -5.76 4.55 -3.52
C SER A 102 -4.58 5.47 -3.86
N GLY A 103 -4.80 6.48 -4.69
CA GLY A 103 -3.75 7.37 -5.17
C GLY A 103 -2.65 6.59 -5.93
N ARG A 104 -1.37 6.84 -5.61
CA ARG A 104 -0.30 5.95 -6.08
C ARG A 104 -0.39 4.65 -5.27
N PRO A 105 -0.66 3.49 -5.88
CA PRO A 105 -0.70 2.22 -5.16
C PRO A 105 0.63 1.90 -4.46
N GLY A 106 0.58 1.09 -3.42
CA GLY A 106 1.78 0.70 -2.70
C GLY A 106 1.49 -0.12 -1.46
N PRO A 107 2.53 -0.59 -0.76
CA PRO A 107 2.40 -1.47 0.38
C PRO A 107 2.00 -0.72 1.66
N VAL A 108 1.32 -1.44 2.52
CA VAL A 108 1.02 -1.06 3.91
C VAL A 108 1.30 -2.23 4.84
N VAL A 109 1.55 -1.94 6.12
CA VAL A 109 1.80 -2.95 7.15
C VAL A 109 0.82 -2.78 8.31
N VAL A 110 0.24 -3.88 8.74
CA VAL A 110 -0.56 -3.96 9.98
C VAL A 110 0.13 -4.93 10.94
N ASP A 111 0.70 -4.38 12.00
CA ASP A 111 1.43 -5.12 13.02
C ASP A 111 0.48 -5.46 14.17
N ILE A 112 0.26 -6.76 14.44
CA ILE A 112 -0.82 -7.25 15.29
C ILE A 112 -0.21 -8.04 16.46
N PRO A 113 -0.20 -7.46 17.69
CA PRO A 113 0.32 -8.12 18.88
C PRO A 113 -0.42 -9.42 19.19
N LYS A 114 0.31 -10.38 19.78
CA LYS A 114 -0.20 -11.71 20.08
C LYS A 114 -1.44 -11.69 20.98
N ASP A 115 -1.46 -10.85 21.99
CA ASP A 115 -2.61 -10.69 22.89
C ASP A 115 -3.84 -10.13 22.16
N VAL A 116 -3.66 -9.22 21.20
CA VAL A 116 -4.74 -8.73 20.34
C VAL A 116 -5.29 -9.84 19.45
N GLN A 117 -4.44 -10.75 18.93
CA GLN A 117 -4.88 -11.88 18.12
C GLN A 117 -5.74 -12.90 18.90
N PHE A 118 -5.52 -13.01 20.21
CA PHE A 118 -6.28 -13.90 21.09
C PHE A 118 -7.47 -13.22 21.79
N ALA A 119 -7.54 -11.88 21.73
CA ALA A 119 -8.62 -11.15 22.37
C ALA A 119 -9.97 -11.38 21.66
N THR A 120 -11.02 -11.34 22.42
CA THR A 120 -12.39 -11.32 21.90
C THR A 120 -12.87 -9.88 21.81
N GLY A 121 -13.37 -9.48 20.65
CA GLY A 121 -13.88 -8.14 20.40
C GLY A 121 -15.24 -8.17 19.70
N THR A 122 -15.84 -7.02 19.56
CA THR A 122 -17.07 -6.85 18.79
C THR A 122 -16.73 -6.39 17.38
N TYR A 123 -17.11 -7.18 16.38
CA TYR A 123 -16.99 -6.75 14.99
C TYR A 123 -18.02 -5.66 14.67
N THR A 124 -17.54 -4.50 14.31
CA THR A 124 -18.36 -3.42 13.77
C THR A 124 -18.05 -3.29 12.28
N PRO A 125 -19.06 -3.51 11.39
CA PRO A 125 -18.83 -3.29 9.96
C PRO A 125 -18.36 -1.87 9.72
N PRO A 126 -17.39 -1.65 8.84
CA PRO A 126 -16.98 -0.30 8.48
C PRO A 126 -18.16 0.42 7.82
N ALA A 127 -18.73 1.40 8.53
CA ALA A 127 -19.49 2.47 7.89
C ALA A 127 -18.45 3.45 7.34
N ASP A 128 -18.65 4.04 6.18
CA ASP A 128 -17.77 5.01 5.48
C ASP A 128 -16.54 5.51 6.26
N TYR A 129 -15.53 4.63 6.43
CA TYR A 129 -14.34 4.96 7.19
C TYR A 129 -13.42 5.90 6.41
N THR A 130 -13.39 7.14 6.86
CA THR A 130 -12.30 8.05 6.55
C THR A 130 -11.42 8.18 7.80
N ILE A 131 -10.70 7.12 8.17
CA ILE A 131 -9.81 7.15 9.36
C ILE A 131 -8.68 8.16 9.13
N GLN A 132 -8.10 8.19 7.95
CA GLN A 132 -7.04 9.11 7.56
C GLN A 132 -7.61 10.34 6.83
N LYS A 133 -8.17 11.30 7.58
CA LYS A 133 -8.72 12.55 7.01
C LYS A 133 -7.69 13.37 6.22
N SER A 134 -6.41 13.24 6.55
CA SER A 134 -5.31 13.91 5.84
C SER A 134 -4.92 13.25 4.52
N TYR A 135 -5.30 11.98 4.29
CA TYR A 135 -4.98 11.27 3.07
C TYR A 135 -6.08 11.42 2.03
N GLN A 136 -5.94 12.45 1.21
CA GLN A 136 -6.88 12.78 0.13
C GLN A 136 -6.13 12.86 -1.20
N PRO A 137 -5.92 11.74 -1.89
CA PRO A 137 -5.24 11.74 -3.19
C PRO A 137 -6.07 12.53 -4.21
N LYS A 138 -5.39 13.38 -4.97
CA LYS A 138 -6.04 14.12 -6.08
C LYS A 138 -6.37 13.16 -7.21
N THR A 139 -7.62 13.13 -7.62
CA THR A 139 -8.13 12.28 -8.70
C THR A 139 -8.43 13.05 -9.99
N GLN A 140 -8.33 14.39 -9.95
CA GLN A 140 -8.57 15.25 -11.11
C GLN A 140 -7.35 16.14 -11.33
N GLY A 141 -6.96 16.31 -12.60
CA GLY A 141 -5.91 17.24 -13.02
C GLY A 141 -6.41 18.68 -13.04
N ASP A 142 -5.49 19.64 -12.96
CA ASP A 142 -5.78 21.05 -13.15
C ASP A 142 -6.03 21.34 -14.65
N LEU A 143 -7.22 21.80 -14.98
CA LEU A 143 -7.63 22.03 -16.37
C LEU A 143 -6.74 23.08 -17.08
N ASN A 144 -6.30 24.12 -16.37
CA ASN A 144 -5.44 25.15 -16.99
C ASN A 144 -4.07 24.59 -17.36
N GLN A 145 -3.52 23.72 -16.48
CA GLN A 145 -2.25 23.05 -16.76
C GLN A 145 -2.39 22.02 -17.89
N ILE A 146 -3.53 21.32 -17.97
CA ILE A 146 -3.84 20.40 -19.07
C ILE A 146 -3.91 21.17 -20.38
N HIS A 147 -4.63 22.30 -20.45
CA HIS A 147 -4.69 23.14 -21.64
C HIS A 147 -3.32 23.65 -22.07
N ALA A 148 -2.51 24.14 -21.12
CA ALA A 148 -1.16 24.58 -21.42
C ALA A 148 -0.27 23.46 -21.98
N ALA A 149 -0.40 22.24 -21.45
CA ALA A 149 0.33 21.07 -21.96
C ALA A 149 -0.11 20.72 -23.40
N ILE A 150 -1.41 20.73 -23.67
CA ILE A 150 -1.95 20.48 -25.02
C ILE A 150 -1.45 21.54 -26.03
N GLU A 151 -1.42 22.81 -25.64
CA GLU A 151 -0.89 23.87 -26.50
C GLU A 151 0.60 23.68 -26.84
N LEU A 152 1.40 23.28 -25.84
CA LEU A 152 2.82 22.95 -26.05
C LEU A 152 2.98 21.76 -26.99
N MET A 153 2.18 20.73 -26.84
CA MET A 153 2.23 19.55 -27.72
C MET A 153 1.81 19.89 -29.16
N ALA A 154 0.72 20.63 -29.32
CA ALA A 154 0.20 21.02 -30.64
C ALA A 154 1.17 21.91 -31.42
N ASN A 155 1.97 22.73 -30.75
CA ASN A 155 2.96 23.62 -31.38
C ASN A 155 4.35 22.96 -31.53
N ALA A 156 4.53 21.75 -31.02
CA ALA A 156 5.82 21.06 -31.08
C ALA A 156 6.09 20.49 -32.51
N ARG A 157 7.29 20.68 -33.02
CA ARG A 157 7.69 20.11 -34.32
C ARG A 157 8.00 18.61 -34.26
N ARG A 158 8.46 18.14 -33.12
CA ARG A 158 8.86 16.74 -32.87
C ARG A 158 8.55 16.36 -31.42
N PRO A 159 7.25 16.23 -31.06
CA PRO A 159 6.88 15.87 -29.71
C PRO A 159 7.33 14.45 -29.37
N VAL A 160 7.74 14.24 -28.14
CA VAL A 160 8.07 12.92 -27.59
C VAL A 160 7.28 12.74 -26.30
N ILE A 161 6.56 11.63 -26.19
CA ILE A 161 5.83 11.26 -24.98
C ILE A 161 6.62 10.19 -24.22
N TYR A 162 6.99 10.50 -22.99
CA TYR A 162 7.60 9.54 -22.08
C TYR A 162 6.55 9.04 -21.09
N SER A 163 6.03 7.83 -21.34
CA SER A 163 4.96 7.21 -20.55
C SER A 163 5.52 6.22 -19.53
N GLY A 164 5.06 6.29 -18.29
CA GLY A 164 5.48 5.43 -17.20
C GLY A 164 4.36 4.53 -16.67
N GLY A 165 4.64 3.83 -15.55
CA GLY A 165 3.74 2.89 -14.88
C GLY A 165 2.40 3.49 -14.43
N GLY A 166 2.29 4.81 -14.29
CA GLY A 166 1.04 5.48 -13.95
C GLY A 166 -0.07 5.24 -14.97
N VAL A 167 0.26 5.18 -16.28
CA VAL A 167 -0.72 4.85 -17.32
C VAL A 167 -1.16 3.39 -17.20
N VAL A 168 -0.23 2.47 -16.96
CA VAL A 168 -0.53 1.04 -16.76
C VAL A 168 -1.44 0.84 -15.55
N ASN A 169 -1.11 1.48 -14.44
CA ASN A 169 -1.87 1.38 -13.18
C ASN A 169 -3.26 2.04 -13.26
N SER A 170 -3.46 2.95 -14.22
CA SER A 170 -4.77 3.57 -14.49
C SER A 170 -5.70 2.71 -15.35
N GLY A 171 -5.22 1.54 -15.79
CA GLY A 171 -6.02 0.54 -16.49
C GLY A 171 -6.05 0.68 -18.02
N PRO A 172 -6.78 -0.25 -18.70
CA PRO A 172 -6.77 -0.34 -20.16
C PRO A 172 -7.29 0.92 -20.88
N GLU A 173 -8.25 1.63 -20.27
CA GLU A 173 -8.81 2.85 -20.88
C GLU A 173 -7.78 3.98 -20.93
N ALA A 174 -6.94 4.12 -19.90
CA ALA A 174 -5.85 5.10 -19.92
C ALA A 174 -4.84 4.82 -21.04
N SER A 175 -4.53 3.55 -21.27
CA SER A 175 -3.64 3.14 -22.38
C SER A 175 -4.26 3.39 -23.76
N LYS A 176 -5.59 3.26 -23.88
CA LYS A 176 -6.33 3.58 -25.10
C LYS A 176 -6.31 5.10 -25.37
N LEU A 177 -6.64 5.89 -24.34
CA LEU A 177 -6.63 7.36 -24.43
C LEU A 177 -5.22 7.90 -24.74
N LEU A 178 -4.17 7.28 -24.20
CA LEU A 178 -2.79 7.65 -24.55
C LEU A 178 -2.50 7.41 -26.05
N ARG A 179 -2.96 6.30 -26.61
CA ARG A 179 -2.81 6.06 -28.07
C ARG A 179 -3.56 7.09 -28.89
N GLU A 180 -4.81 7.38 -28.55
CA GLU A 180 -5.61 8.41 -29.22
C GLU A 180 -4.96 9.79 -29.16
N LEU A 181 -4.26 10.11 -28.06
CA LEU A 181 -3.53 11.37 -27.90
C LEU A 181 -2.30 11.45 -28.80
N VAL A 182 -1.68 10.31 -29.13
CA VAL A 182 -0.42 10.26 -29.91
C VAL A 182 -0.68 10.20 -31.41
N GLU A 183 -1.82 9.65 -31.83
CA GLU A 183 -2.28 9.59 -33.24
C GLU A 183 -2.82 10.93 -33.74
#